data_01219fe3d7ab22e08057af8172d485cb
#
_entry.id   01219fe3d7ab22e08057af8172d485cb
#
_cell.length_a   1.000
_cell.length_b   1.000
_cell.length_c   1.000
_cell.angle_alpha   90.00
_cell.angle_beta   90.00
_cell.angle_gamma   90.00
#
_symmetry.space_group_name_H-M   'P 1'
#
loop_
_entity.id
_entity.type
_entity.pdbx_description
1 polymer ?
#
loop_
_entity_poly.entity_id
_entity_poly.type
_entity_poly.pdbx_seq_one_letter_code
_entity_poly.pdbx_strand_id
1 'polypeptide(L)'
;MTKQASRFKLGRNSTSLALVFGILAAAGSAVAQSPDYKSPSPAFTEALAAFDAAWAADGLAFSAVTFTDGPGSGYGKYTATENNVFSAGETIALYAEPVGYAFDQSQDGYTYKLAASYRLMNTSGQVLSEQSDFAEFTGTTRSKQRQLSASLSFQFDGLPEGDYALEATFADQIGNQTAGFKLPFTIQAAN
;
A
#
# COMPACT_ATOMS: atom_id res chain seq x y z
N MET A 1 -71.70 27.68 8.51
CA MET A 1 -72.42 27.71 9.83
C MET A 1 -71.29 27.88 10.84
N THR A 2 -71.30 28.98 11.40
CA THR A 2 -71.53 29.67 12.66
C THR A 2 -70.17 29.82 13.39
N LYS A 3 -69.53 30.98 13.31
CA LYS A 3 -69.53 32.18 14.19
C LYS A 3 -69.52 31.85 15.70
N GLN A 4 -68.46 32.15 16.40
CA GLN A 4 -68.55 33.18 17.41
C GLN A 4 -67.17 33.69 17.93
N ALA A 5 -67.09 35.00 17.97
CA ALA A 5 -66.08 35.78 18.63
C ALA A 5 -66.48 36.16 20.05
N SER A 6 -65.59 36.31 21.00
CA SER A 6 -65.72 37.16 22.17
C SER A 6 -64.40 37.57 22.73
N ARG A 7 -64.20 38.63 22.82
CA ARG A 7 -63.80 39.99 23.26
C ARG A 7 -63.40 40.02 24.76
N PHE A 8 -62.25 40.72 24.96
CA PHE A 8 -61.92 41.75 25.96
C PHE A 8 -61.61 41.35 27.40
N LYS A 9 -60.38 41.64 27.88
CA LYS A 9 -60.21 42.75 28.85
C LYS A 9 -58.72 43.16 29.00
N LEU A 10 -58.48 44.49 28.91
CA LEU A 10 -57.29 45.18 29.34
C LEU A 10 -57.12 45.10 30.87
N GLY A 11 -55.91 44.89 31.34
CA GLY A 11 -55.47 45.11 32.71
C GLY A 11 -54.07 45.76 32.70
N ARG A 12 -54.03 46.92 33.32
CA ARG A 12 -52.94 47.92 33.33
C ARG A 12 -51.87 47.61 34.37
N ASN A 13 -50.63 47.97 34.03
CA ASN A 13 -49.51 48.46 34.83
C ASN A 13 -48.86 47.55 35.88
N SER A 14 -47.59 47.21 35.61
CA SER A 14 -46.52 47.44 36.59
C SER A 14 -45.18 47.42 35.91
N THR A 15 -44.50 48.53 35.94
CA THR A 15 -43.10 48.78 35.56
C THR A 15 -42.18 47.97 36.46
N SER A 16 -41.48 46.99 35.90
CA SER A 16 -40.34 46.35 36.55
C SER A 16 -39.14 46.53 35.65
N LEU A 17 -38.25 47.40 36.08
CA LEU A 17 -36.94 47.66 35.49
C LEU A 17 -36.04 46.45 35.74
N ALA A 18 -35.96 45.50 34.78
CA ALA A 18 -35.01 44.39 34.82
C ALA A 18 -33.68 44.84 34.24
N LEU A 19 -32.71 44.96 35.12
CA LEU A 19 -31.31 45.15 34.77
C LEU A 19 -30.80 43.89 34.08
N VAL A 20 -30.65 43.94 32.74
CA VAL A 20 -30.04 42.83 31.99
C VAL A 20 -28.51 43.00 32.12
N PHE A 21 -27.91 42.20 32.99
CA PHE A 21 -26.46 42.00 33.00
C PHE A 21 -26.12 41.16 31.76
N GLY A 22 -25.63 41.83 30.70
CA GLY A 22 -25.06 41.19 29.52
C GLY A 22 -23.73 40.55 29.91
N ILE A 23 -23.71 39.23 30.07
CA ILE A 23 -22.48 38.43 30.13
C ILE A 23 -21.96 38.38 28.71
N LEU A 24 -20.95 39.23 28.40
CA LEU A 24 -20.15 39.13 27.19
C LEU A 24 -19.30 37.86 27.36
N ALA A 25 -19.76 36.71 26.82
CA ALA A 25 -18.92 35.56 26.67
C ALA A 25 -17.88 35.86 25.57
N ALA A 26 -16.69 36.25 25.99
CA ALA A 26 -15.52 36.30 25.10
C ALA A 26 -15.23 34.86 24.69
N ALA A 27 -15.74 34.44 23.51
CA ALA A 27 -15.30 33.23 22.86
C ALA A 27 -13.83 33.42 22.45
N GLY A 28 -12.92 33.08 23.34
CA GLY A 28 -11.49 32.98 23.02
C GLY A 28 -11.32 31.91 21.95
N SER A 29 -11.02 32.34 20.72
CA SER A 29 -10.58 31.41 19.67
C SER A 29 -9.28 30.78 20.16
N ALA A 30 -9.33 29.51 20.57
CA ALA A 30 -8.15 28.72 20.83
C ALA A 30 -7.38 28.61 19.51
N VAL A 31 -6.37 29.40 19.33
CA VAL A 31 -5.44 29.27 18.20
C VAL A 31 -4.68 27.98 18.46
N ALA A 32 -4.97 26.95 17.69
CA ALA A 32 -4.20 25.71 17.73
C ALA A 32 -2.74 26.09 17.43
N GLN A 33 -1.85 25.94 18.43
CA GLN A 33 -0.43 26.14 18.24
C GLN A 33 0.09 25.09 17.28
N SER A 34 0.68 25.50 16.16
CA SER A 34 1.40 24.59 15.29
C SER A 34 2.59 24.01 16.06
N PRO A 35 2.85 22.70 15.98
CA PRO A 35 4.00 22.09 16.64
C PRO A 35 5.29 22.75 16.17
N ASP A 36 6.18 23.09 17.10
CA ASP A 36 7.51 23.64 16.80
C ASP A 36 8.44 22.47 16.42
N TYR A 37 8.77 22.35 15.14
CA TYR A 37 9.73 21.35 14.63
C TYR A 37 10.53 21.92 13.46
N LYS A 38 11.75 21.39 13.28
CA LYS A 38 12.60 21.80 12.16
C LYS A 38 12.04 21.23 10.85
N SER A 39 11.58 22.09 9.98
CA SER A 39 11.14 21.72 8.62
C SER A 39 12.31 21.32 7.73
N PRO A 40 12.10 20.42 6.73
CA PRO A 40 13.09 20.12 5.72
C PRO A 40 13.54 21.36 4.96
N SER A 41 14.80 21.35 4.49
CA SER A 41 15.32 22.45 3.64
C SER A 41 14.62 22.47 2.27
N PRO A 42 14.60 23.62 1.56
CA PRO A 42 14.10 23.68 0.19
C PRO A 42 14.76 22.69 -0.75
N ALA A 43 16.09 22.53 -0.66
CA ALA A 43 16.84 21.56 -1.48
C ALA A 43 16.40 20.11 -1.24
N PHE A 44 16.09 19.74 0.03
CA PHE A 44 15.54 18.41 0.33
C PHE A 44 14.15 18.24 -0.29
N THR A 45 13.30 19.25 -0.20
CA THR A 45 11.94 19.21 -0.76
C THR A 45 11.96 19.09 -2.29
N GLU A 46 12.86 19.81 -2.96
CA GLU A 46 13.07 19.73 -4.40
C GLU A 46 13.57 18.33 -4.84
N ALA A 47 14.55 17.77 -4.09
CA ALA A 47 15.04 16.42 -4.36
C ALA A 47 13.94 15.36 -4.19
N LEU A 48 13.08 15.51 -3.18
CA LEU A 48 11.95 14.61 -2.96
C LEU A 48 10.92 14.71 -4.11
N ALA A 49 10.64 15.91 -4.59
CA ALA A 49 9.75 16.12 -5.73
C ALA A 49 10.34 15.53 -7.03
N ALA A 50 11.65 15.67 -7.25
CA ALA A 50 12.32 15.03 -8.38
C ALA A 50 12.28 13.50 -8.29
N PHE A 51 12.48 12.93 -7.10
CA PHE A 51 12.31 11.50 -6.87
C PHE A 51 10.88 11.02 -7.15
N ASP A 52 9.86 11.78 -6.71
CA ASP A 52 8.45 11.48 -7.00
C ASP A 52 8.16 11.47 -8.50
N ALA A 53 8.72 12.43 -9.24
CA ALA A 53 8.58 12.51 -10.69
C ALA A 53 9.24 11.33 -11.40
N ALA A 54 10.47 10.95 -11.00
CA ALA A 54 11.17 9.79 -11.53
C ALA A 54 10.42 8.49 -11.22
N TRP A 55 9.94 8.31 -9.98
CA TRP A 55 9.12 7.16 -9.57
C TRP A 55 7.89 6.96 -10.47
N ALA A 56 7.19 8.05 -10.81
CA ALA A 56 6.00 8.00 -11.64
C ALA A 56 6.33 7.79 -13.13
N ALA A 57 7.50 8.24 -13.60
CA ALA A 57 7.92 8.17 -15.00
C ALA A 57 8.46 6.80 -15.41
N ASP A 58 9.20 6.12 -14.53
CA ASP A 58 9.82 4.82 -14.82
C ASP A 58 8.79 3.68 -14.93
N GLY A 59 7.70 3.80 -14.17
CA GLY A 59 6.68 2.76 -14.08
C GLY A 59 7.11 1.58 -13.20
N LEU A 60 6.25 0.54 -13.18
CA LEU A 60 6.48 -0.64 -12.34
C LEU A 60 7.76 -1.38 -12.75
N ALA A 61 8.65 -1.57 -11.79
CA ALA A 61 9.91 -2.27 -11.93
C ALA A 61 10.31 -2.95 -10.60
N PHE A 62 11.51 -3.52 -10.51
CA PHE A 62 12.02 -4.16 -9.28
C PHE A 62 13.43 -3.66 -8.96
N SER A 63 13.66 -3.23 -7.72
CA SER A 63 15.00 -2.88 -7.22
C SER A 63 15.78 -4.10 -6.73
N ALA A 64 15.09 -5.16 -6.31
CA ALA A 64 15.68 -6.43 -5.90
C ALA A 64 14.75 -7.60 -6.24
N VAL A 65 15.33 -8.71 -6.69
CA VAL A 65 14.66 -10.00 -6.90
C VAL A 65 15.65 -11.12 -6.63
N THR A 66 15.30 -12.05 -5.74
CA THR A 66 16.17 -13.19 -5.41
C THR A 66 15.39 -14.33 -4.75
N PHE A 67 15.93 -15.55 -4.81
CA PHE A 67 15.52 -16.63 -3.92
C PHE A 67 16.08 -16.39 -2.51
N THR A 68 15.38 -16.88 -1.49
CA THR A 68 15.72 -16.62 -0.09
C THR A 68 15.60 -17.89 0.77
N ASP A 69 16.36 -17.93 1.88
CA ASP A 69 16.31 -19.00 2.89
C ASP A 69 15.08 -18.83 3.79
N GLY A 70 13.89 -18.88 3.19
CA GLY A 70 12.64 -18.63 3.84
C GLY A 70 12.08 -17.22 3.60
N PRO A 71 10.89 -16.90 4.14
CA PRO A 71 10.20 -15.66 3.88
C PRO A 71 10.97 -14.45 4.39
N GLY A 72 11.07 -13.39 3.58
CA GLY A 72 11.58 -12.09 4.02
C GLY A 72 10.69 -11.48 5.11
N SER A 73 11.30 -10.80 6.08
CA SER A 73 10.59 -10.19 7.21
C SER A 73 10.25 -8.71 7.04
N GLY A 74 10.56 -8.13 5.87
CA GLY A 74 10.28 -6.74 5.53
C GLY A 74 11.23 -6.21 4.46
N TYR A 75 11.08 -4.94 4.10
CA TYR A 75 11.90 -4.29 3.09
C TYR A 75 13.40 -4.33 3.46
N GLY A 76 14.23 -4.87 2.55
CA GLY A 76 15.66 -5.08 2.77
C GLY A 76 16.01 -6.13 3.84
N LYS A 77 15.04 -6.93 4.32
CA LYS A 77 15.24 -7.90 5.40
C LYS A 77 14.99 -9.32 4.90
N TYR A 78 15.97 -9.90 4.26
CA TYR A 78 15.97 -11.25 3.72
C TYR A 78 17.38 -11.83 3.77
N THR A 79 17.49 -13.16 3.70
CA THR A 79 18.74 -13.88 3.47
C THR A 79 18.65 -14.52 2.10
N ALA A 80 19.44 -14.06 1.15
CA ALA A 80 19.50 -14.69 -0.17
C ALA A 80 20.09 -16.09 -0.07
N THR A 81 19.57 -17.04 -0.85
CA THR A 81 20.17 -18.37 -0.97
C THR A 81 21.56 -18.28 -1.59
N GLU A 82 22.47 -19.17 -1.22
CA GLU A 82 23.82 -19.23 -1.81
C GLU A 82 23.80 -19.65 -3.29
N ASN A 83 22.80 -20.42 -3.67
CA ASN A 83 22.59 -20.92 -5.04
C ASN A 83 21.07 -21.09 -5.30
N ASN A 84 20.75 -21.50 -6.54
CA ASN A 84 19.36 -21.71 -6.96
C ASN A 84 19.04 -23.21 -7.08
N VAL A 85 19.55 -24.03 -6.17
CA VAL A 85 19.35 -25.49 -6.17
C VAL A 85 18.50 -25.86 -4.97
N PHE A 86 17.37 -26.54 -5.22
CA PHE A 86 16.40 -26.96 -4.22
C PHE A 86 16.19 -28.46 -4.26
N SER A 87 15.82 -29.06 -3.14
CA SER A 87 15.44 -30.46 -3.08
C SER A 87 14.01 -30.67 -3.60
N ALA A 88 13.71 -31.86 -4.10
CA ALA A 88 12.34 -32.19 -4.50
C ALA A 88 11.36 -32.03 -3.34
N GLY A 89 10.27 -31.26 -3.56
CA GLY A 89 9.25 -30.95 -2.55
C GLY A 89 9.64 -29.87 -1.54
N GLU A 90 10.83 -29.29 -1.66
CA GLU A 90 11.26 -28.16 -0.83
C GLU A 90 10.44 -26.89 -1.13
N THR A 91 10.19 -26.08 -0.11
CA THR A 91 9.56 -24.78 -0.29
C THR A 91 10.56 -23.79 -0.89
N ILE A 92 10.23 -23.25 -2.05
CA ILE A 92 11.01 -22.22 -2.74
C ILE A 92 10.48 -20.87 -2.29
N ALA A 93 11.28 -20.11 -1.54
CA ALA A 93 10.95 -18.75 -1.15
C ALA A 93 11.61 -17.73 -2.08
N LEU A 94 10.85 -16.70 -2.43
CA LEU A 94 11.27 -15.62 -3.32
C LEU A 94 10.98 -14.27 -2.66
N TYR A 95 11.93 -13.38 -2.78
CA TYR A 95 11.83 -11.98 -2.32
C TYR A 95 11.93 -11.04 -3.51
N ALA A 96 11.05 -10.02 -3.54
CA ALA A 96 11.09 -8.96 -4.54
C ALA A 96 10.77 -7.59 -3.92
N GLU A 97 11.36 -6.53 -4.46
CA GLU A 97 11.08 -5.14 -4.09
C GLU A 97 10.51 -4.39 -5.30
N PRO A 98 9.19 -4.35 -5.46
CA PRO A 98 8.57 -3.57 -6.51
C PRO A 98 8.74 -2.07 -6.26
N VAL A 99 9.05 -1.32 -7.32
CA VAL A 99 9.19 0.14 -7.35
C VAL A 99 8.40 0.72 -8.51
N GLY A 100 8.15 2.03 -8.51
CA GLY A 100 7.48 2.73 -9.62
C GLY A 100 5.97 2.48 -9.71
N TYR A 101 5.36 1.76 -8.76
CA TYR A 101 3.91 1.55 -8.73
C TYR A 101 3.15 2.83 -8.37
N ALA A 102 1.90 2.94 -8.85
CA ALA A 102 1.06 4.10 -8.65
C ALA A 102 0.41 4.13 -7.26
N PHE A 103 0.00 5.33 -6.87
CA PHE A 103 -0.77 5.58 -5.66
C PHE A 103 -2.07 6.28 -6.01
N ASP A 104 -3.18 5.76 -5.48
CA ASP A 104 -4.43 6.51 -5.41
C ASP A 104 -4.46 7.37 -4.15
N GLN A 105 -4.84 8.64 -4.30
CA GLN A 105 -4.88 9.60 -3.20
C GLN A 105 -6.31 9.90 -2.78
N SER A 106 -6.60 9.71 -1.50
CA SER A 106 -7.90 10.02 -0.87
C SER A 106 -7.73 10.84 0.40
N GLN A 107 -8.82 11.08 1.12
CA GLN A 107 -8.79 11.70 2.47
C GLN A 107 -8.06 10.82 3.50
N ASP A 108 -8.03 9.51 3.29
CA ASP A 108 -7.36 8.54 4.17
C ASP A 108 -5.85 8.44 3.92
N GLY A 109 -5.38 8.96 2.81
CA GLY A 109 -3.97 8.98 2.42
C GLY A 109 -3.73 8.40 1.03
N TYR A 110 -2.63 7.67 0.89
CA TYR A 110 -2.16 7.07 -0.36
C TYR A 110 -2.34 5.56 -0.30
N THR A 111 -3.05 5.00 -1.27
CA THR A 111 -3.30 3.55 -1.41
C THR A 111 -2.48 3.02 -2.58
N TYR A 112 -1.82 1.88 -2.40
CA TYR A 112 -1.24 1.09 -3.48
C TYR A 112 -1.96 -0.26 -3.58
N LYS A 113 -1.96 -0.88 -4.76
CA LYS A 113 -2.58 -2.17 -5.00
C LYS A 113 -1.87 -2.93 -6.11
N LEU A 114 -1.14 -3.99 -5.74
CA LEU A 114 -0.43 -4.88 -6.64
C LEU A 114 -0.98 -6.30 -6.51
N ALA A 115 -1.09 -7.01 -7.62
CA ALA A 115 -1.39 -8.43 -7.66
C ALA A 115 -0.22 -9.18 -8.32
N ALA A 116 0.16 -10.32 -7.76
CA ALA A 116 1.22 -11.17 -8.29
C ALA A 116 0.64 -12.45 -8.90
N SER A 117 1.16 -12.81 -10.07
CA SER A 117 0.88 -14.05 -10.78
C SER A 117 2.19 -14.81 -11.01
N TYR A 118 2.14 -16.13 -11.18
CA TYR A 118 3.34 -16.92 -11.49
C TYR A 118 3.11 -17.92 -12.61
N ARG A 119 4.22 -18.33 -13.23
CA ARG A 119 4.33 -19.50 -14.11
C ARG A 119 5.60 -20.28 -13.80
N LEU A 120 5.45 -21.57 -13.62
CA LEU A 120 6.56 -22.52 -13.56
C LEU A 120 6.77 -23.13 -14.95
N MET A 121 7.97 -23.12 -15.46
CA MET A 121 8.32 -23.62 -16.78
C MET A 121 9.50 -24.57 -16.73
N ASN A 122 9.52 -25.55 -17.64
CA ASN A 122 10.70 -26.37 -17.91
C ASN A 122 11.65 -25.65 -18.89
N THR A 123 12.78 -26.26 -19.20
CA THR A 123 13.81 -25.72 -20.13
C THR A 123 13.33 -25.55 -21.56
N SER A 124 12.28 -26.29 -21.99
CA SER A 124 11.67 -26.10 -23.31
C SER A 124 10.70 -24.92 -23.37
N GLY A 125 10.42 -24.26 -22.23
CA GLY A 125 9.46 -23.18 -22.13
C GLY A 125 8.00 -23.65 -21.94
N GLN A 126 7.77 -24.95 -21.75
CA GLN A 126 6.45 -25.47 -21.44
C GLN A 126 6.05 -25.04 -20.02
N VAL A 127 4.85 -24.47 -19.88
CA VAL A 127 4.25 -24.13 -18.58
C VAL A 127 3.77 -25.43 -17.90
N LEU A 128 4.28 -25.68 -16.71
CA LEU A 128 3.95 -26.85 -15.88
C LEU A 128 2.90 -26.49 -14.81
N SER A 129 2.93 -25.29 -14.31
CA SER A 129 1.97 -24.73 -13.33
C SER A 129 1.88 -23.22 -13.50
N GLU A 130 0.69 -22.68 -13.33
CA GLU A 130 0.48 -21.24 -13.31
C GLU A 130 -0.70 -20.88 -12.43
N GLN A 131 -0.64 -19.67 -11.86
CA GLN A 131 -1.77 -19.10 -11.14
C GLN A 131 -1.74 -17.59 -11.28
N SER A 132 -2.88 -17.02 -11.74
CA SER A 132 -3.09 -15.57 -11.79
C SER A 132 -3.51 -15.07 -10.40
N ASP A 133 -3.06 -13.86 -10.07
CA ASP A 133 -3.45 -13.12 -8.86
C ASP A 133 -3.36 -13.96 -7.56
N PHE A 134 -2.32 -14.80 -7.47
CA PHE A 134 -2.17 -15.71 -6.34
C PHE A 134 -1.76 -15.00 -5.04
N ALA A 135 -1.26 -13.77 -5.12
CA ALA A 135 -0.94 -12.92 -3.98
C ALA A 135 -1.31 -11.47 -4.26
N GLU A 136 -1.83 -10.78 -3.25
CA GLU A 136 -2.15 -9.36 -3.30
C GLU A 136 -1.32 -8.57 -2.28
N PHE A 137 -0.84 -7.40 -2.67
CA PHE A 137 -0.11 -6.45 -1.84
C PHE A 137 -0.85 -5.12 -1.89
N THR A 138 -1.52 -4.77 -0.80
CA THR A 138 -2.29 -3.52 -0.70
C THR A 138 -2.04 -2.85 0.64
N GLY A 139 -2.15 -1.53 0.65
CA GLY A 139 -2.04 -0.76 1.88
C GLY A 139 -2.42 0.69 1.67
N THR A 140 -2.89 1.33 2.76
CA THR A 140 -3.22 2.75 2.78
C THR A 140 -2.45 3.41 3.91
N THR A 141 -1.71 4.48 3.61
CA THR A 141 -0.88 5.21 4.57
C THR A 141 -0.96 6.71 4.33
N ARG A 142 -0.68 7.52 5.36
CA ARG A 142 -0.71 9.00 5.24
C ARG A 142 0.34 9.57 4.31
N SER A 143 1.39 8.80 4.01
CA SER A 143 2.44 9.17 3.04
C SER A 143 2.62 8.04 2.03
N LYS A 144 3.18 8.32 0.85
CA LYS A 144 3.46 7.30 -0.16
C LYS A 144 4.43 6.25 0.40
N GLN A 145 3.97 5.01 0.56
CA GLN A 145 4.81 3.88 0.99
C GLN A 145 5.61 3.36 -0.19
N ARG A 146 6.89 3.69 -0.26
CA ARG A 146 7.79 3.27 -1.34
C ARG A 146 8.69 2.09 -0.98
N GLN A 147 8.69 1.71 0.29
CA GLN A 147 9.42 0.54 0.81
C GLN A 147 8.46 -0.64 0.91
N LEU A 148 8.17 -1.25 -0.24
CA LEU A 148 7.35 -2.45 -0.33
C LEU A 148 8.22 -3.65 -0.63
N SER A 149 8.04 -4.72 0.13
CA SER A 149 8.62 -6.03 -0.17
C SER A 149 7.52 -7.05 -0.40
N ALA A 150 7.69 -7.87 -1.42
CA ALA A 150 6.88 -9.03 -1.70
C ALA A 150 7.67 -10.28 -1.32
N SER A 151 7.15 -11.07 -0.40
CA SER A 151 7.69 -12.38 -0.05
C SER A 151 6.71 -13.44 -0.53
N LEU A 152 7.14 -14.28 -1.45
CA LEU A 152 6.35 -15.31 -2.11
C LEU A 152 6.93 -16.67 -1.75
N SER A 153 6.07 -17.66 -1.55
CA SER A 153 6.49 -19.04 -1.26
C SER A 153 5.75 -19.99 -2.16
N PHE A 154 6.49 -20.92 -2.74
CA PHE A 154 6.00 -21.91 -3.69
C PHE A 154 6.35 -23.31 -3.20
N GLN A 155 5.43 -24.22 -3.36
CA GLN A 155 5.68 -25.65 -3.16
C GLN A 155 5.15 -26.40 -4.38
N PHE A 156 6.04 -27.12 -5.04
CA PHE A 156 5.71 -27.88 -6.25
C PHE A 156 5.95 -29.36 -5.98
N ASP A 157 4.86 -30.11 -5.80
CA ASP A 157 4.95 -31.54 -5.57
C ASP A 157 5.20 -32.30 -6.89
N GLY A 158 6.07 -33.28 -6.83
CA GLY A 158 6.31 -34.19 -7.94
C GLY A 158 7.09 -33.63 -9.11
N LEU A 159 7.83 -32.53 -8.94
CA LEU A 159 8.79 -32.07 -9.93
C LEU A 159 9.96 -33.08 -10.00
N PRO A 160 10.26 -33.65 -11.18
CA PRO A 160 11.48 -34.42 -11.39
C PRO A 160 12.74 -33.59 -11.19
N GLU A 161 13.88 -34.26 -11.00
CA GLU A 161 15.18 -33.62 -11.10
C GLU A 161 15.35 -32.92 -12.45
N GLY A 162 15.92 -31.71 -12.45
CA GLY A 162 16.15 -30.95 -13.66
C GLY A 162 16.10 -29.45 -13.46
N ASP A 163 16.27 -28.75 -14.56
CA ASP A 163 16.28 -27.29 -14.59
C ASP A 163 14.91 -26.72 -14.95
N TYR A 164 14.55 -25.66 -14.23
CA TYR A 164 13.27 -25.00 -14.32
C TYR A 164 13.45 -23.47 -14.33
N ALA A 165 12.36 -22.77 -14.58
CA ALA A 165 12.29 -21.32 -14.39
C ALA A 165 10.96 -20.94 -13.73
N LEU A 166 11.05 -20.10 -12.71
CA LEU A 166 9.93 -19.45 -12.09
C LEU A 166 9.81 -18.03 -12.65
N GLU A 167 8.72 -17.74 -13.32
CA GLU A 167 8.38 -16.41 -13.78
C GLU A 167 7.30 -15.85 -12.86
N ALA A 168 7.53 -14.63 -12.34
CA ALA A 168 6.52 -13.89 -11.60
C ALA A 168 6.21 -12.59 -12.31
N THR A 169 4.92 -12.26 -12.40
CA THR A 169 4.42 -11.02 -12.99
C THR A 169 3.59 -10.28 -11.96
N PHE A 170 3.89 -9.00 -11.79
CA PHE A 170 3.14 -8.10 -10.93
C PHE A 170 2.31 -7.15 -11.78
N ALA A 171 1.05 -6.98 -11.41
CA ALA A 171 0.14 -6.01 -12.01
C ALA A 171 -0.15 -4.89 -11.00
N ASP A 172 0.17 -3.66 -11.36
CA ASP A 172 -0.28 -2.46 -10.65
C ASP A 172 -1.71 -2.15 -11.05
N GLN A 173 -2.65 -2.41 -10.15
CA GLN A 173 -4.09 -2.25 -10.41
C GLN A 173 -4.55 -0.78 -10.37
N ILE A 174 -3.70 0.14 -9.91
CA ILE A 174 -3.95 1.58 -9.90
C ILE A 174 -3.33 2.23 -11.14
N GLY A 175 -2.05 1.96 -11.41
CA GLY A 175 -1.34 2.49 -12.58
C GLY A 175 -1.61 1.75 -13.89
N ASN A 176 -2.31 0.60 -13.86
CA ASN A 176 -2.56 -0.26 -15.01
C ASN A 176 -1.27 -0.66 -15.74
N GLN A 177 -0.23 -0.98 -14.98
CA GLN A 177 1.07 -1.39 -15.48
C GLN A 177 1.39 -2.80 -15.03
N THR A 178 2.23 -3.49 -15.78
CA THR A 178 2.72 -4.82 -15.42
C THR A 178 4.23 -4.87 -15.58
N ALA A 179 4.88 -5.57 -14.67
CA ALA A 179 6.29 -5.91 -14.77
C ALA A 179 6.51 -7.32 -14.25
N GLY A 180 7.54 -8.00 -14.73
CA GLY A 180 7.84 -9.36 -14.31
C GLY A 180 9.32 -9.66 -14.36
N PHE A 181 9.68 -10.79 -13.81
CA PHE A 181 11.02 -11.34 -13.83
C PHE A 181 10.97 -12.85 -13.96
N LYS A 182 12.09 -13.44 -14.36
CA LYS A 182 12.25 -14.88 -14.53
C LYS A 182 13.53 -15.33 -13.83
N LEU A 183 13.38 -16.26 -12.89
CA LEU A 183 14.47 -16.85 -12.12
C LEU A 183 14.66 -18.32 -12.49
N PRO A 184 15.84 -18.71 -13.02
CA PRO A 184 16.16 -20.11 -13.23
C PRO A 184 16.52 -20.79 -11.90
N PHE A 185 16.15 -22.06 -11.76
CA PHE A 185 16.52 -22.89 -10.62
C PHE A 185 16.62 -24.37 -11.02
N THR A 186 17.24 -25.17 -10.17
CA THR A 186 17.42 -26.61 -10.37
C THR A 186 16.77 -27.36 -9.22
N ILE A 187 16.05 -28.43 -9.54
CA ILE A 187 15.60 -29.43 -8.56
C ILE A 187 16.59 -30.60 -8.57
N GLN A 188 17.07 -30.96 -7.39
CA GLN A 188 17.90 -32.17 -7.18
C GLN A 188 17.13 -33.21 -6.36
N ALA A 189 17.64 -34.48 -6.38
CA ALA A 189 17.07 -35.54 -5.56
C ALA A 189 17.04 -35.12 -4.08
N ALA A 190 16.00 -35.53 -3.39
CA ALA A 190 15.97 -35.43 -1.93
C ALA A 190 17.03 -36.38 -1.35
N ASN A 191 17.94 -35.86 -0.55
CA ASN A 191 18.95 -36.65 0.17
C ASN A 191 18.32 -37.55 1.27
#